data_d0bf6ebfbe5ebb2d6a45013f5a55d8da
#
_entry.id   d0bf6ebfbe5ebb2d6a45013f5a55d8da
#
_cell.length_a   1.000
_cell.length_b   1.000
_cell.length_c   1.000
_cell.angle_alpha   90.00
_cell.angle_beta   90.00
_cell.angle_gamma   90.00
#
_symmetry.space_group_name_H-M   'P 1'
#
loop_
_entity.id
_entity.type
_entity.pdbx_description
1 polymer ?
#
loop_
_entity_poly.entity_id
_entity_poly.type
_entity_poly.pdbx_seq_one_letter_code
_entity_poly.pdbx_strand_id
1 'polypeptide(L)'
;MTDLVIRPLVAGEEHLFDSLPDPGLVGFGAFGDTYADGDFRPDWTWIALRDNTVVARAAWWGGPEDDAPVNLDWFDFTDPDAAVELLRTAPLRSDYSLPLPPGWREKPAVAAAAEARIAAATAAGLRFLVERYRYHWTPDNGLPDRPGRLEFRPEPADDVFLDVFRRVHQGSLDAHGSRMAAEQGVDAAAKDDLDILKWMPSPRDWWRLAYLPEGEGGELVGLTVASRNYNDPVIGYIGVVPEHRGHGYAYDLLVEATHILVENGADRIIAATDVPNKPMAAAFARAGYPVVQHRIDLV
;
A
#
# COMPACT_ATOMS: atom_id res chain seq x y z
N MET A 1 -25.02 11.07 -31.43
CA MET A 1 -24.12 10.61 -30.36
C MET A 1 -22.81 11.33 -30.59
N THR A 2 -22.35 12.12 -29.64
CA THR A 2 -21.08 12.82 -29.72
C THR A 2 -19.97 11.79 -29.63
N ASP A 3 -18.98 11.87 -30.51
CA ASP A 3 -17.89 10.89 -30.58
C ASP A 3 -17.03 10.96 -29.30
N LEU A 4 -16.87 9.81 -28.66
CA LEU A 4 -15.96 9.66 -27.53
C LEU A 4 -14.54 9.42 -28.07
N VAL A 5 -13.60 10.31 -27.72
CA VAL A 5 -12.19 10.20 -28.09
C VAL A 5 -11.40 9.78 -26.86
N ILE A 6 -10.73 8.64 -26.93
CA ILE A 6 -9.87 8.12 -25.84
C ILE A 6 -8.45 8.02 -26.37
N ARG A 7 -7.53 8.65 -25.66
CA ARG A 7 -6.11 8.68 -26.08
C ARG A 7 -5.18 8.95 -24.89
N PRO A 8 -3.88 8.63 -25.03
CA PRO A 8 -2.88 9.11 -24.09
C PRO A 8 -2.75 10.64 -24.16
N LEU A 9 -2.23 11.21 -23.09
CA LEU A 9 -1.88 12.62 -23.04
C LEU A 9 -0.63 12.87 -23.92
N VAL A 10 -0.59 14.02 -24.54
CA VAL A 10 0.61 14.47 -25.27
C VAL A 10 1.35 15.49 -24.40
N ALA A 11 2.68 15.46 -24.39
CA ALA A 11 3.47 16.43 -23.65
C ALA A 11 3.08 17.88 -23.99
N GLY A 12 2.83 18.70 -22.97
CA GLY A 12 2.30 20.06 -23.09
C GLY A 12 0.77 20.18 -23.01
N GLU A 13 0.06 19.05 -22.89
CA GLU A 13 -1.39 18.99 -22.69
C GLU A 13 -1.79 18.71 -21.23
N GLU A 14 -0.90 18.83 -20.26
CA GLU A 14 -1.13 18.52 -18.84
C GLU A 14 -2.36 19.26 -18.29
N HIS A 15 -2.60 20.48 -18.80
CA HIS A 15 -3.78 21.29 -18.47
C HIS A 15 -5.11 20.60 -18.82
N LEU A 16 -5.14 19.69 -19.79
CA LEU A 16 -6.34 18.92 -20.11
C LEU A 16 -6.65 17.91 -19.00
N PHE A 17 -5.64 17.26 -18.44
CA PHE A 17 -5.82 16.33 -17.32
C PHE A 17 -6.43 17.06 -16.12
N ASP A 18 -5.92 18.25 -15.81
CA ASP A 18 -6.41 19.08 -14.70
C ASP A 18 -7.75 19.78 -14.99
N SER A 19 -8.20 19.79 -16.25
CA SER A 19 -9.47 20.42 -16.62
C SER A 19 -10.72 19.64 -16.18
N LEU A 20 -10.58 18.36 -15.80
CA LEU A 20 -11.71 17.59 -15.28
C LEU A 20 -12.19 18.21 -13.95
N PRO A 21 -13.48 18.58 -13.83
CA PRO A 21 -14.02 19.06 -12.57
C PRO A 21 -14.10 17.92 -11.55
N ASP A 22 -13.11 17.86 -10.65
CA ASP A 22 -13.08 16.91 -9.55
C ASP A 22 -13.27 17.66 -8.22
N PRO A 23 -14.28 17.32 -7.41
CA PRO A 23 -14.47 17.91 -6.08
C PRO A 23 -13.43 17.50 -5.05
N GLY A 24 -12.46 16.64 -5.37
CA GLY A 24 -11.41 16.20 -4.47
C GLY A 24 -11.90 15.38 -3.26
N LEU A 25 -12.99 14.65 -3.42
CA LEU A 25 -13.60 13.87 -2.32
C LEU A 25 -12.84 12.60 -2.02
N VAL A 26 -12.21 12.00 -3.01
CA VAL A 26 -11.47 10.73 -2.94
C VAL A 26 -10.29 10.77 -3.93
N GLY A 27 -9.38 9.82 -3.80
CA GLY A 27 -8.21 9.75 -4.67
C GLY A 27 -7.06 10.63 -4.18
N PHE A 28 -6.13 10.93 -5.08
CA PHE A 28 -5.02 11.84 -4.83
C PHE A 28 -5.48 13.29 -4.99
N GLY A 29 -4.70 14.23 -4.43
CA GLY A 29 -4.98 15.66 -4.49
C GLY A 29 -4.69 16.30 -5.86
N ALA A 30 -3.74 17.23 -5.96
CA ALA A 30 -3.33 17.84 -7.23
C ALA A 30 -2.36 16.93 -8.01
N PHE A 31 -2.54 16.86 -9.33
CA PHE A 31 -1.65 16.12 -10.22
C PHE A 31 -0.31 16.87 -10.46
N GLY A 32 -0.36 18.13 -10.61
CA GLY A 32 0.65 19.19 -10.69
C GLY A 32 2.10 18.74 -10.81
N ASP A 33 2.84 18.87 -9.69
CA ASP A 33 4.30 18.70 -9.66
C ASP A 33 4.74 17.24 -9.91
N THR A 34 3.92 16.24 -9.58
CA THR A 34 4.23 14.81 -9.76
C THR A 34 4.40 14.39 -11.21
N TYR A 35 3.72 15.08 -12.15
CA TYR A 35 3.93 14.86 -13.58
C TYR A 35 5.28 15.40 -14.05
N ALA A 36 5.70 16.56 -13.52
CA ALA A 36 7.00 17.16 -13.83
C ALA A 36 8.17 16.32 -13.32
N ASP A 37 7.98 15.58 -12.22
CA ASP A 37 8.98 14.68 -11.63
C ASP A 37 9.14 13.36 -12.43
N GLY A 38 8.26 13.09 -13.41
CA GLY A 38 8.32 11.93 -14.29
C GLY A 38 7.68 10.66 -13.73
N ASP A 39 7.02 10.75 -12.58
CA ASP A 39 6.29 9.64 -11.96
C ASP A 39 5.09 9.20 -12.81
N PHE A 40 4.50 10.14 -13.56
CA PHE A 40 3.43 9.89 -14.49
C PHE A 40 3.87 10.33 -15.89
N ARG A 41 4.08 9.38 -16.79
CA ARG A 41 4.55 9.65 -18.17
C ARG A 41 3.36 9.93 -19.09
N PRO A 42 3.55 10.69 -20.20
CA PRO A 42 2.47 10.98 -21.14
C PRO A 42 1.76 9.73 -21.67
N ASP A 43 2.51 8.68 -22.01
CA ASP A 43 2.00 7.40 -22.50
C ASP A 43 1.28 6.57 -21.41
N TRP A 44 1.51 6.87 -20.13
CA TRP A 44 0.84 6.29 -18.98
C TRP A 44 -0.28 7.17 -18.40
N THR A 45 -0.57 8.27 -19.06
CA THR A 45 -1.61 9.23 -18.64
C THR A 45 -2.64 9.35 -19.75
N TRP A 46 -3.88 8.99 -19.48
CA TRP A 46 -4.94 8.85 -20.47
C TRP A 46 -6.15 9.73 -20.15
N ILE A 47 -6.79 10.26 -21.20
CA ILE A 47 -8.00 11.06 -21.11
C ILE A 47 -9.07 10.54 -22.06
N ALA A 48 -10.33 10.73 -21.66
CA ALA A 48 -11.50 10.55 -22.50
C ALA A 48 -12.19 11.90 -22.70
N LEU A 49 -12.47 12.26 -23.95
CA LEU A 49 -13.06 13.54 -24.34
C LEU A 49 -14.43 13.33 -25.01
N ARG A 50 -15.41 14.16 -24.64
CA ARG A 50 -16.62 14.40 -25.41
C ARG A 50 -16.70 15.89 -25.77
N ASP A 51 -16.92 16.20 -27.05
CA ASP A 51 -16.98 17.60 -27.54
C ASP A 51 -15.78 18.45 -27.04
N ASN A 52 -14.56 17.88 -27.10
CA ASN A 52 -13.32 18.47 -26.61
C ASN A 52 -13.28 18.76 -25.08
N THR A 53 -14.21 18.22 -24.30
CA THR A 53 -14.24 18.33 -22.86
C THR A 53 -13.77 17.01 -22.26
N VAL A 54 -12.83 17.05 -21.31
CA VAL A 54 -12.38 15.85 -20.57
C VAL A 54 -13.52 15.39 -19.67
N VAL A 55 -13.96 14.15 -19.84
CA VAL A 55 -15.04 13.51 -19.08
C VAL A 55 -14.57 12.32 -18.24
N ALA A 56 -13.37 11.80 -18.53
CA ALA A 56 -12.68 10.84 -17.67
C ALA A 56 -11.16 10.98 -17.84
N ARG A 57 -10.42 10.68 -16.81
CA ARG A 57 -8.95 10.67 -16.78
C ARG A 57 -8.43 9.49 -15.97
N ALA A 58 -7.28 8.97 -16.35
CA ALA A 58 -6.56 7.94 -15.64
C ALA A 58 -5.06 8.16 -15.78
N ALA A 59 -4.30 7.99 -14.70
CA ALA A 59 -2.85 8.03 -14.75
C ALA A 59 -2.26 6.89 -13.95
N TRP A 60 -1.32 6.20 -14.57
CA TRP A 60 -0.57 5.09 -14.00
C TRP A 60 0.79 5.57 -13.54
N TRP A 61 1.15 5.15 -12.34
CA TRP A 61 2.45 5.43 -11.73
C TRP A 61 3.46 4.33 -12.04
N GLY A 62 4.70 4.72 -12.18
CA GLY A 62 5.89 3.85 -12.18
C GLY A 62 7.14 4.67 -11.92
N GLY A 63 8.16 4.03 -11.38
CA GLY A 63 9.46 4.66 -11.14
C GLY A 63 10.19 5.04 -12.43
N PRO A 64 11.26 5.85 -12.36
CA PRO A 64 12.00 6.33 -13.52
C PRO A 64 12.64 5.21 -14.35
N GLU A 65 12.94 4.07 -13.72
CA GLU A 65 13.59 2.91 -14.37
C GLU A 65 12.57 1.83 -14.79
N ASP A 66 11.27 2.01 -14.51
CA ASP A 66 10.26 1.01 -14.85
C ASP A 66 9.90 1.08 -16.34
N ASP A 67 9.87 -0.07 -17.00
CA ASP A 67 9.45 -0.21 -18.41
C ASP A 67 7.92 -0.29 -18.56
N ALA A 68 7.19 -0.56 -17.48
CA ALA A 68 5.75 -0.65 -17.41
C ALA A 68 5.21 0.00 -16.12
N PRO A 69 3.97 0.51 -16.12
CA PRO A 69 3.40 1.11 -14.92
C PRO A 69 3.16 0.05 -13.84
N VAL A 70 3.36 0.46 -12.59
CA VAL A 70 3.21 -0.38 -11.39
C VAL A 70 1.79 -0.34 -10.85
N ASN A 71 1.15 0.84 -10.85
CA ASN A 71 -0.15 1.04 -10.24
C ASN A 71 -0.98 2.11 -10.97
N LEU A 72 -2.30 1.90 -11.05
CA LEU A 72 -3.24 2.95 -11.43
C LEU A 72 -3.53 3.79 -10.17
N ASP A 73 -3.10 5.05 -10.18
CA ASP A 73 -3.25 5.94 -9.03
C ASP A 73 -4.39 6.96 -9.22
N TRP A 74 -4.54 7.47 -10.44
CA TRP A 74 -5.55 8.45 -10.78
C TRP A 74 -6.65 7.83 -11.63
N PHE A 75 -7.89 7.93 -11.19
CA PHE A 75 -9.05 7.49 -11.96
C PHE A 75 -10.26 8.31 -11.55
N ASP A 76 -10.53 9.36 -12.31
CA ASP A 76 -11.59 10.32 -12.04
C ASP A 76 -12.45 10.52 -13.28
N PHE A 77 -13.72 10.84 -13.10
CA PHE A 77 -14.66 11.01 -14.20
C PHE A 77 -15.93 11.75 -13.79
N THR A 78 -16.55 12.37 -14.79
CA THR A 78 -17.93 12.87 -14.76
C THR A 78 -18.88 12.00 -15.58
N ASP A 79 -18.35 11.15 -16.48
CA ASP A 79 -19.07 10.19 -17.31
C ASP A 79 -18.59 8.76 -16.99
N PRO A 80 -19.36 7.95 -16.23
CA PRO A 80 -18.98 6.60 -15.85
C PRO A 80 -18.76 5.65 -17.06
N ASP A 81 -19.55 5.78 -18.12
CA ASP A 81 -19.40 4.92 -19.30
C ASP A 81 -18.09 5.24 -20.04
N ALA A 82 -17.74 6.52 -20.16
CA ALA A 82 -16.47 6.95 -20.72
C ALA A 82 -15.28 6.48 -19.88
N ALA A 83 -15.42 6.46 -18.54
CA ALA A 83 -14.40 5.96 -17.63
C ALA A 83 -14.14 4.46 -17.81
N VAL A 84 -15.19 3.65 -17.94
CA VAL A 84 -15.08 2.21 -18.21
C VAL A 84 -14.37 1.97 -19.55
N GLU A 85 -14.78 2.69 -20.60
CA GLU A 85 -14.16 2.56 -21.93
C GLU A 85 -12.70 3.05 -21.94
N LEU A 86 -12.36 4.06 -21.13
CA LEU A 86 -10.97 4.52 -20.99
C LEU A 86 -10.08 3.41 -20.44
N LEU A 87 -10.47 2.77 -19.32
CA LEU A 87 -9.69 1.67 -18.73
C LEU A 87 -9.60 0.45 -19.67
N ARG A 88 -10.64 0.19 -20.47
CA ARG A 88 -10.61 -0.91 -21.46
C ARG A 88 -9.71 -0.60 -22.64
N THR A 89 -9.70 0.64 -23.10
CA THR A 89 -8.97 1.11 -24.30
C THR A 89 -7.47 1.28 -24.00
N ALA A 90 -7.11 1.82 -22.83
CA ALA A 90 -5.72 1.96 -22.44
C ALA A 90 -5.04 0.57 -22.41
N PRO A 91 -3.89 0.39 -23.07
CA PRO A 91 -3.19 -0.91 -23.12
C PRO A 91 -2.48 -1.26 -21.81
N LEU A 92 -2.67 -0.47 -20.78
CA LEU A 92 -2.00 -0.57 -19.49
C LEU A 92 -2.78 -1.47 -18.53
N ARG A 93 -2.07 -2.33 -17.83
CA ARG A 93 -2.67 -3.26 -16.85
C ARG A 93 -1.84 -3.21 -15.57
N SER A 94 -2.50 -2.89 -14.47
CA SER A 94 -1.93 -2.87 -13.13
C SER A 94 -3.05 -2.92 -12.09
N ASP A 95 -2.69 -3.10 -10.84
CA ASP A 95 -3.60 -2.93 -9.73
C ASP A 95 -4.05 -1.45 -9.63
N TYR A 96 -5.24 -1.19 -9.11
CA TYR A 96 -5.76 0.14 -8.84
C TYR A 96 -5.82 0.38 -7.32
N SER A 97 -5.16 1.43 -6.85
CA SER A 97 -5.20 1.85 -5.46
C SER A 97 -6.01 3.13 -5.30
N LEU A 98 -7.16 3.04 -4.61
CA LEU A 98 -8.05 4.17 -4.34
C LEU A 98 -7.86 4.65 -2.89
N PRO A 99 -7.18 5.78 -2.66
CA PRO A 99 -7.08 6.38 -1.33
C PRO A 99 -8.38 7.10 -0.95
N LEU A 100 -8.78 6.94 0.32
CA LEU A 100 -10.05 7.40 0.87
C LEU A 100 -9.81 8.03 2.26
N PRO A 101 -10.50 9.11 2.61
CA PRO A 101 -10.37 9.70 3.94
C PRO A 101 -10.93 8.78 5.02
N PRO A 102 -10.49 8.92 6.30
CA PRO A 102 -11.06 8.19 7.41
C PRO A 102 -12.57 8.44 7.54
N GLY A 103 -13.33 7.39 7.86
CA GLY A 103 -14.79 7.48 7.99
C GLY A 103 -15.50 7.76 6.66
N TRP A 104 -14.92 7.40 5.53
CA TRP A 104 -15.46 7.70 4.21
C TRP A 104 -16.90 7.17 3.98
N ARG A 105 -17.25 6.04 4.57
CA ARG A 105 -18.61 5.47 4.47
C ARG A 105 -19.69 6.27 5.22
N GLU A 106 -19.28 7.07 6.21
CA GLU A 106 -20.15 7.91 7.01
C GLU A 106 -20.43 9.28 6.34
N LYS A 107 -19.73 9.58 5.23
CA LYS A 107 -19.81 10.81 4.45
C LYS A 107 -20.49 10.53 3.11
N PRO A 108 -21.79 10.79 2.94
CA PRO A 108 -22.55 10.32 1.75
C PRO A 108 -21.94 10.68 0.40
N ALA A 109 -21.43 11.92 0.25
CA ALA A 109 -20.80 12.35 -1.00
C ALA A 109 -19.48 11.61 -1.28
N VAL A 110 -18.68 11.36 -0.25
CA VAL A 110 -17.42 10.61 -0.34
C VAL A 110 -17.70 9.14 -0.66
N ALA A 111 -18.67 8.54 0.03
CA ALA A 111 -19.10 7.17 -0.23
C ALA A 111 -19.56 6.99 -1.68
N ALA A 112 -20.43 7.87 -2.18
CA ALA A 112 -20.90 7.83 -3.55
C ALA A 112 -19.76 7.97 -4.58
N ALA A 113 -18.80 8.87 -4.32
CA ALA A 113 -17.63 9.05 -5.19
C ALA A 113 -16.71 7.82 -5.21
N ALA A 114 -16.49 7.18 -4.05
CA ALA A 114 -15.72 5.95 -3.94
C ALA A 114 -16.41 4.78 -4.65
N GLU A 115 -17.70 4.57 -4.37
CA GLU A 115 -18.51 3.50 -4.96
C GLU A 115 -18.59 3.61 -6.49
N ALA A 116 -18.72 4.84 -7.03
CA ALA A 116 -18.69 5.07 -8.46
C ALA A 116 -17.37 4.62 -9.10
N ARG A 117 -16.21 4.94 -8.47
CA ARG A 117 -14.89 4.52 -8.97
C ARG A 117 -14.70 3.00 -8.89
N ILE A 118 -15.09 2.39 -7.79
CA ILE A 118 -15.06 0.93 -7.63
C ILE A 118 -15.94 0.25 -8.68
N ALA A 119 -17.15 0.76 -8.90
CA ALA A 119 -18.08 0.22 -9.89
C ALA A 119 -17.53 0.32 -11.33
N ALA A 120 -16.98 1.48 -11.71
CA ALA A 120 -16.40 1.68 -13.03
C ALA A 120 -15.16 0.80 -13.26
N ALA A 121 -14.24 0.72 -12.26
CA ALA A 121 -13.07 -0.14 -12.32
C ALA A 121 -13.47 -1.62 -12.42
N THR A 122 -14.47 -2.05 -11.65
CA THR A 122 -15.00 -3.42 -11.72
C THR A 122 -15.66 -3.72 -13.07
N ALA A 123 -16.43 -2.79 -13.61
CA ALA A 123 -17.01 -2.92 -14.95
C ALA A 123 -15.92 -2.99 -16.03
N ALA A 124 -14.79 -2.34 -15.83
CA ALA A 124 -13.63 -2.45 -16.73
C ALA A 124 -12.85 -3.77 -16.60
N GLY A 125 -13.10 -4.57 -15.55
CA GLY A 125 -12.54 -5.92 -15.39
C GLY A 125 -11.68 -6.11 -14.14
N LEU A 126 -11.42 -5.07 -13.34
CA LEU A 126 -10.70 -5.22 -12.09
C LEU A 126 -11.61 -5.87 -11.02
N ARG A 127 -10.99 -6.52 -10.06
CA ARG A 127 -11.70 -7.18 -8.94
C ARG A 127 -11.24 -6.60 -7.62
N PHE A 128 -12.19 -6.34 -6.71
CA PHE A 128 -11.86 -5.95 -5.35
C PHE A 128 -10.95 -7.01 -4.70
N LEU A 129 -9.82 -6.57 -4.18
CA LEU A 129 -8.90 -7.41 -3.42
C LEU A 129 -9.09 -7.16 -1.92
N VAL A 130 -8.85 -5.95 -1.46
CA VAL A 130 -8.84 -5.63 -0.04
C VAL A 130 -9.03 -4.13 0.20
N GLU A 131 -9.54 -3.79 1.38
CA GLU A 131 -9.43 -2.45 1.96
C GLU A 131 -8.35 -2.47 3.03
N ARG A 132 -7.50 -1.44 3.05
CA ARG A 132 -6.38 -1.30 3.97
C ARG A 132 -6.51 -0.03 4.80
N TYR A 133 -6.06 -0.10 6.06
CA TYR A 133 -5.76 1.07 6.87
C TYR A 133 -4.36 1.57 6.54
N ARG A 134 -4.21 2.91 6.50
CA ARG A 134 -2.92 3.58 6.53
C ARG A 134 -2.79 4.35 7.82
N TYR A 135 -1.63 4.25 8.45
CA TYR A 135 -1.32 4.84 9.73
C TYR A 135 -0.19 5.84 9.61
N HIS A 136 -0.27 6.92 10.37
CA HIS A 136 0.87 7.79 10.64
C HIS A 136 1.06 7.86 12.15
N TRP A 137 2.24 7.52 12.62
CA TRP A 137 2.63 7.73 13.99
C TRP A 137 3.60 8.91 14.06
N THR A 138 3.50 9.73 15.12
CA THR A 138 4.43 10.81 15.45
C THR A 138 4.72 10.76 16.94
N PRO A 139 5.77 11.43 17.45
CA PRO A 139 6.08 11.49 18.87
C PRO A 139 4.92 11.95 19.77
N ASP A 140 4.00 12.77 19.25
CA ASP A 140 2.80 13.22 19.98
C ASP A 140 1.84 12.08 20.33
N ASN A 141 1.92 10.97 19.63
CA ASN A 141 1.14 9.76 19.90
C ASN A 141 1.69 8.95 21.10
N GLY A 142 2.89 9.30 21.58
CA GLY A 142 3.59 8.60 22.64
C GLY A 142 4.32 7.35 22.15
N LEU A 143 5.58 7.19 22.53
CA LEU A 143 6.36 5.99 22.23
C LEU A 143 5.94 4.89 23.23
N PRO A 144 5.41 3.73 22.76
CA PRO A 144 4.99 2.67 23.67
C PRO A 144 6.20 1.99 24.31
N ASP A 145 6.08 1.61 25.59
CA ASP A 145 7.12 0.85 26.28
C ASP A 145 7.33 -0.53 25.64
N ARG A 146 8.59 -0.98 25.54
CA ARG A 146 8.91 -2.34 25.11
C ARG A 146 8.35 -3.38 26.10
N PRO A 147 7.52 -4.34 25.66
CA PRO A 147 6.90 -5.32 26.57
C PRO A 147 7.91 -6.27 27.23
N GLY A 148 9.08 -6.47 26.62
CA GLY A 148 10.14 -7.32 27.16
C GLY A 148 9.84 -8.83 27.13
N ARG A 149 8.86 -9.28 26.32
CA ARG A 149 8.47 -10.70 26.21
C ARG A 149 9.28 -11.47 25.17
N LEU A 150 9.96 -10.75 24.26
CA LEU A 150 10.72 -11.32 23.16
C LEU A 150 12.17 -10.81 23.17
N GLU A 151 13.08 -11.65 22.73
CA GLU A 151 14.46 -11.28 22.41
C GLU A 151 14.57 -11.01 20.91
N PHE A 152 15.10 -9.83 20.55
CA PHE A 152 15.28 -9.40 19.17
C PHE A 152 16.74 -9.53 18.75
N ARG A 153 16.98 -10.27 17.68
CA ARG A 153 18.32 -10.53 17.17
C ARG A 153 18.46 -10.10 15.72
N PRO A 154 19.50 -9.33 15.34
CA PRO A 154 19.78 -9.05 13.95
C PRO A 154 20.19 -10.33 13.23
N GLU A 155 19.79 -10.47 11.97
CA GLU A 155 20.17 -11.61 11.12
C GLU A 155 20.63 -11.08 9.75
N PRO A 156 21.88 -11.30 9.34
CA PRO A 156 22.37 -10.84 8.04
C PRO A 156 21.99 -11.75 6.87
N ALA A 157 21.65 -13.02 7.13
CA ALA A 157 21.47 -14.02 6.09
C ALA A 157 20.06 -13.94 5.47
N ASP A 158 20.00 -13.86 4.14
CA ASP A 158 18.75 -13.78 3.40
C ASP A 158 17.95 -15.08 3.43
N ASP A 159 18.64 -16.23 3.42
CA ASP A 159 18.02 -17.55 3.45
C ASP A 159 17.25 -17.82 4.74
N VAL A 160 17.73 -17.28 5.87
CA VAL A 160 17.02 -17.34 7.15
C VAL A 160 15.73 -16.54 7.10
N PHE A 161 15.77 -15.31 6.55
CA PHE A 161 14.57 -14.51 6.37
C PHE A 161 13.58 -15.16 5.40
N LEU A 162 14.06 -15.72 4.28
CA LEU A 162 13.20 -16.44 3.33
C LEU A 162 12.44 -17.59 4.00
N ASP A 163 13.11 -18.35 4.88
CA ASP A 163 12.44 -19.42 5.62
C ASP A 163 11.34 -18.88 6.53
N VAL A 164 11.63 -17.79 7.26
CA VAL A 164 10.63 -17.17 8.14
C VAL A 164 9.46 -16.57 7.32
N PHE A 165 9.70 -15.90 6.19
CA PHE A 165 8.64 -15.42 5.31
C PHE A 165 7.75 -16.57 4.81
N ARG A 166 8.32 -17.70 4.36
CA ARG A 166 7.55 -18.89 3.95
C ARG A 166 6.61 -19.37 5.06
N ARG A 167 7.10 -19.42 6.30
CA ARG A 167 6.28 -19.81 7.45
C ARG A 167 5.19 -18.80 7.74
N VAL A 168 5.49 -17.51 7.68
CA VAL A 168 4.53 -16.42 7.91
C VAL A 168 3.42 -16.41 6.86
N HIS A 169 3.72 -16.73 5.60
CA HIS A 169 2.71 -16.84 4.54
C HIS A 169 1.66 -17.93 4.81
N GLN A 170 1.98 -18.96 5.60
CA GLN A 170 1.01 -19.99 5.94
C GLN A 170 -0.13 -19.41 6.79
N GLY A 171 -1.31 -19.27 6.19
CA GLY A 171 -2.49 -18.68 6.83
C GLY A 171 -2.34 -17.19 7.15
N SER A 172 -1.58 -16.46 6.33
CA SER A 172 -1.46 -15.01 6.40
C SER A 172 -2.83 -14.33 6.20
N LEU A 173 -3.04 -13.21 6.90
CA LEU A 173 -4.19 -12.33 6.73
C LEU A 173 -3.88 -11.13 5.81
N ASP A 174 -2.69 -11.08 5.20
CA ASP A 174 -2.34 -10.12 4.16
C ASP A 174 -2.86 -10.59 2.81
N ALA A 175 -3.69 -9.79 2.15
CA ALA A 175 -4.37 -10.18 0.92
C ALA A 175 -3.42 -10.21 -0.28
N HIS A 176 -2.47 -9.27 -0.37
CA HIS A 176 -1.49 -9.23 -1.47
C HIS A 176 -0.55 -10.43 -1.42
N GLY A 177 0.05 -10.68 -0.26
CA GLY A 177 0.92 -11.84 -0.06
C GLY A 177 0.18 -13.17 -0.25
N SER A 178 -1.07 -13.26 0.21
CA SER A 178 -1.91 -14.46 0.03
C SER A 178 -2.26 -14.68 -1.44
N ARG A 179 -2.55 -13.62 -2.21
CA ARG A 179 -2.75 -13.69 -3.67
C ARG A 179 -1.49 -14.18 -4.37
N MET A 180 -0.34 -13.56 -4.10
CA MET A 180 0.94 -13.95 -4.68
C MET A 180 1.25 -15.42 -4.39
N ALA A 181 1.08 -15.86 -3.14
CA ALA A 181 1.31 -17.25 -2.75
C ALA A 181 0.36 -18.23 -3.45
N ALA A 182 -0.91 -17.84 -3.69
CA ALA A 182 -1.87 -18.67 -4.39
C ALA A 182 -1.60 -18.75 -5.90
N GLU A 183 -1.15 -17.66 -6.52
CA GLU A 183 -0.93 -17.57 -7.98
C GLU A 183 0.44 -18.12 -8.39
N GLN A 184 1.49 -17.88 -7.59
CA GLN A 184 2.88 -18.16 -7.95
C GLN A 184 3.61 -19.09 -6.97
N GLY A 185 2.98 -19.44 -5.85
CA GLY A 185 3.55 -20.28 -4.80
C GLY A 185 4.19 -19.49 -3.68
N VAL A 186 4.31 -20.13 -2.52
CA VAL A 186 4.82 -19.51 -1.28
C VAL A 186 6.29 -19.07 -1.40
N ASP A 187 7.09 -19.77 -2.18
CA ASP A 187 8.49 -19.40 -2.42
C ASP A 187 8.62 -18.09 -3.19
N ALA A 188 7.76 -17.87 -4.19
CA ALA A 188 7.70 -16.63 -4.95
C ALA A 188 7.24 -15.46 -4.06
N ALA A 189 6.21 -15.65 -3.24
CA ALA A 189 5.73 -14.64 -2.32
C ALA A 189 6.79 -14.26 -1.27
N ALA A 190 7.48 -15.24 -0.67
CA ALA A 190 8.56 -14.99 0.28
C ALA A 190 9.75 -14.25 -0.36
N LYS A 191 10.06 -14.57 -1.61
CA LYS A 191 11.12 -13.90 -2.36
C LYS A 191 10.72 -12.46 -2.70
N ASP A 192 9.50 -12.22 -3.10
CA ASP A 192 8.96 -10.89 -3.39
C ASP A 192 9.02 -9.98 -2.17
N ASP A 193 8.57 -10.47 -0.99
CA ASP A 193 8.73 -9.74 0.28
C ASP A 193 10.19 -9.35 0.55
N LEU A 194 11.11 -10.30 0.37
CA LEU A 194 12.54 -10.05 0.58
C LEU A 194 13.08 -9.00 -0.41
N ASP A 195 12.74 -9.11 -1.69
CA ASP A 195 13.23 -8.23 -2.75
C ASP A 195 12.70 -6.80 -2.57
N ILE A 196 11.41 -6.63 -2.24
CA ILE A 196 10.82 -5.33 -1.93
C ILE A 196 11.51 -4.68 -0.73
N LEU A 197 11.73 -5.43 0.34
CA LEU A 197 12.39 -4.89 1.54
C LEU A 197 13.87 -4.55 1.28
N LYS A 198 14.56 -5.29 0.43
CA LYS A 198 15.95 -5.00 0.02
C LYS A 198 16.05 -3.80 -0.91
N TRP A 199 15.02 -3.55 -1.72
CA TRP A 199 14.96 -2.36 -2.57
C TRP A 199 14.79 -1.07 -1.76
N MET A 200 14.19 -1.13 -0.56
CA MET A 200 14.05 0.03 0.32
C MET A 200 15.43 0.50 0.84
N PRO A 201 15.73 1.82 0.82
CA PRO A 201 17.01 2.38 1.23
C PRO A 201 17.19 2.40 2.74
N SER A 202 17.12 1.25 3.39
CA SER A 202 17.23 1.10 4.85
C SER A 202 18.33 0.11 5.24
N PRO A 203 19.02 0.35 6.39
CA PRO A 203 20.08 -0.53 6.85
C PRO A 203 19.56 -1.93 7.19
N ARG A 204 20.33 -2.95 6.81
CA ARG A 204 20.00 -4.36 7.11
C ARG A 204 19.91 -4.64 8.60
N ASP A 205 20.68 -3.95 9.41
CA ASP A 205 20.70 -4.11 10.86
C ASP A 205 19.44 -3.57 11.58
N TRP A 206 18.48 -2.98 10.82
CA TRP A 206 17.14 -2.68 11.33
C TRP A 206 16.19 -3.89 11.27
N TRP A 207 16.58 -4.95 10.61
CA TRP A 207 15.79 -6.18 10.50
C TRP A 207 16.07 -7.07 11.72
N ARG A 208 15.01 -7.59 12.32
CA ARG A 208 15.11 -8.43 13.54
C ARG A 208 14.31 -9.71 13.39
N LEU A 209 14.92 -10.80 13.80
CA LEU A 209 14.19 -12.00 14.19
C LEU A 209 13.85 -11.91 15.68
N ALA A 210 12.67 -12.41 16.05
CA ALA A 210 12.15 -12.38 17.39
C ALA A 210 12.06 -13.81 17.95
N TYR A 211 12.53 -13.99 19.16
CA TYR A 211 12.60 -15.29 19.84
C TYR A 211 11.96 -15.21 21.22
N LEU A 212 11.41 -16.32 21.70
CA LEU A 212 11.15 -16.47 23.13
C LEU A 212 12.48 -16.44 23.91
N PRO A 213 12.51 -15.93 25.17
CA PRO A 213 13.69 -16.01 26.00
C PRO A 213 14.21 -17.46 26.16
N GLU A 214 15.52 -17.64 26.28
CA GLU A 214 16.13 -18.99 26.40
C GLU A 214 15.51 -19.83 27.53
N GLY A 215 15.14 -19.18 28.65
CA GLY A 215 14.41 -19.80 29.76
C GLY A 215 13.00 -20.30 29.40
N GLU A 216 12.45 -19.85 28.26
CA GLU A 216 11.14 -20.24 27.71
C GLU A 216 11.26 -21.04 26.41
N GLY A 217 12.46 -21.58 26.10
CA GLY A 217 12.71 -22.47 24.96
C GLY A 217 13.47 -21.86 23.80
N GLY A 218 13.67 -20.54 23.75
CA GLY A 218 14.45 -19.89 22.68
C GLY A 218 13.86 -20.03 21.27
N GLU A 219 12.57 -20.33 21.13
CA GLU A 219 11.91 -20.60 19.85
C GLU A 219 11.71 -19.33 19.03
N LEU A 220 11.82 -19.43 17.69
CA LEU A 220 11.56 -18.35 16.77
C LEU A 220 10.05 -18.03 16.75
N VAL A 221 9.69 -16.80 17.11
CA VAL A 221 8.32 -16.28 17.12
C VAL A 221 7.94 -15.60 15.81
N GLY A 222 8.90 -14.94 15.16
CA GLY A 222 8.63 -14.20 13.93
C GLY A 222 9.71 -13.19 13.60
N LEU A 223 9.33 -12.18 12.83
CA LEU A 223 10.24 -11.12 12.40
C LEU A 223 9.56 -9.75 12.42
N THR A 224 10.38 -8.72 12.54
CA THR A 224 10.00 -7.34 12.29
C THR A 224 11.05 -6.65 11.43
N VAL A 225 10.61 -5.85 10.48
CA VAL A 225 11.48 -5.05 9.62
C VAL A 225 11.09 -3.59 9.75
N ALA A 226 11.87 -2.84 10.51
CA ALA A 226 11.87 -1.40 10.41
C ALA A 226 12.55 -1.02 9.08
N SER A 227 11.99 -0.07 8.36
CA SER A 227 12.48 0.28 7.04
C SER A 227 12.28 1.77 6.74
N ARG A 228 12.68 2.17 5.56
CA ARG A 228 12.45 3.50 5.02
C ARG A 228 12.16 3.37 3.53
N ASN A 229 11.11 4.01 3.05
CA ASN A 229 10.97 4.25 1.64
C ASN A 229 11.65 5.60 1.26
N TYR A 230 11.51 6.06 0.04
CA TYR A 230 12.13 7.31 -0.40
C TYR A 230 11.61 8.54 0.31
N ASN A 231 10.40 8.48 0.87
CA ASN A 231 9.73 9.62 1.49
C ASN A 231 9.72 9.54 3.03
N ASP A 232 9.49 8.35 3.60
CA ASP A 232 9.17 8.17 5.01
C ASP A 232 9.85 6.95 5.65
N PRO A 233 10.14 7.02 6.97
CA PRO A 233 10.29 5.84 7.81
C PRO A 233 9.01 5.00 7.81
N VAL A 234 9.13 3.68 7.66
CA VAL A 234 7.99 2.78 7.50
C VAL A 234 8.14 1.50 8.32
N ILE A 235 7.04 1.02 8.87
CA ILE A 235 6.97 -0.38 9.35
C ILE A 235 6.94 -1.25 8.09
N GLY A 236 8.10 -1.78 7.71
CA GLY A 236 8.26 -2.51 6.43
C GLY A 236 7.59 -3.88 6.47
N TYR A 237 7.77 -4.63 7.55
CA TYR A 237 7.14 -5.94 7.70
C TYR A 237 6.97 -6.34 9.16
N ILE A 238 5.88 -7.02 9.47
CA ILE A 238 5.64 -7.71 10.75
C ILE A 238 5.03 -9.07 10.45
N GLY A 239 5.68 -10.13 10.91
CA GLY A 239 5.20 -11.49 10.74
C GLY A 239 5.38 -12.35 11.99
N VAL A 240 4.31 -13.02 12.41
CA VAL A 240 4.33 -14.04 13.47
C VAL A 240 4.15 -15.39 12.83
N VAL A 241 5.05 -16.35 13.12
CA VAL A 241 4.94 -17.71 12.60
C VAL A 241 3.68 -18.40 13.15
N PRO A 242 3.06 -19.35 12.41
CA PRO A 242 1.77 -19.91 12.76
C PRO A 242 1.68 -20.44 14.20
N GLU A 243 2.73 -21.08 14.69
CA GLU A 243 2.81 -21.75 15.99
C GLU A 243 2.70 -20.76 17.16
N HIS A 244 3.05 -19.50 16.94
CA HIS A 244 3.06 -18.45 17.96
C HIS A 244 1.98 -17.38 17.75
N ARG A 245 1.02 -17.59 16.82
CA ARG A 245 -0.13 -16.70 16.65
C ARG A 245 -1.09 -16.80 17.84
N GLY A 246 -1.90 -15.75 18.02
CA GLY A 246 -2.89 -15.70 19.11
C GLY A 246 -2.35 -15.21 20.45
N HIS A 247 -1.02 -15.05 20.61
CA HIS A 247 -0.38 -14.60 21.86
C HIS A 247 -0.13 -13.09 21.93
N GLY A 248 -0.53 -12.35 20.88
CA GLY A 248 -0.39 -10.89 20.82
C GLY A 248 1.03 -10.41 20.51
N TYR A 249 1.91 -11.27 20.01
CA TYR A 249 3.31 -10.92 19.69
C TYR A 249 3.44 -9.91 18.54
N ALA A 250 2.43 -9.75 17.68
CA ALA A 250 2.43 -8.70 16.67
C ALA A 250 2.60 -7.29 17.28
N TYR A 251 2.10 -7.06 18.50
CA TYR A 251 2.34 -5.82 19.23
C TYR A 251 3.80 -5.64 19.63
N ASP A 252 4.46 -6.68 20.14
CA ASP A 252 5.89 -6.63 20.54
C ASP A 252 6.77 -6.34 19.33
N LEU A 253 6.49 -6.98 18.18
CA LEU A 253 7.18 -6.77 16.91
C LEU A 253 7.00 -5.33 16.41
N LEU A 254 5.77 -4.80 16.49
CA LEU A 254 5.46 -3.41 16.10
C LEU A 254 6.19 -2.42 16.99
N VAL A 255 6.16 -2.63 18.30
CA VAL A 255 6.84 -1.74 19.26
C VAL A 255 8.34 -1.73 19.01
N GLU A 256 8.98 -2.88 18.79
CA GLU A 256 10.42 -2.93 18.48
C GLU A 256 10.75 -2.17 17.19
N ALA A 257 9.99 -2.39 16.10
CA ALA A 257 10.20 -1.62 14.86
C ALA A 257 10.04 -0.12 15.07
N THR A 258 9.03 0.30 15.86
CA THR A 258 8.81 1.71 16.20
C THR A 258 10.02 2.30 16.94
N HIS A 259 10.55 1.58 17.94
CA HIS A 259 11.74 2.02 18.65
C HIS A 259 12.97 2.12 17.76
N ILE A 260 13.22 1.12 16.90
CA ILE A 260 14.33 1.20 15.94
C ILE A 260 14.23 2.46 15.08
N LEU A 261 13.05 2.78 14.55
CA LEU A 261 12.87 3.97 13.72
C LEU A 261 13.06 5.26 14.50
N VAL A 262 12.50 5.36 15.71
CA VAL A 262 12.65 6.55 16.59
C VAL A 262 14.10 6.74 17.01
N GLU A 263 14.81 5.68 17.41
CA GLU A 263 16.23 5.71 17.78
C GLU A 263 17.12 6.14 16.60
N ASN A 264 16.63 5.99 15.35
CA ASN A 264 17.28 6.45 14.13
C ASN A 264 16.68 7.76 13.57
N GLY A 265 16.00 8.53 14.42
CA GLY A 265 15.59 9.91 14.14
C GLY A 265 14.26 10.05 13.40
N ALA A 266 13.42 9.05 13.39
CA ALA A 266 12.08 9.17 12.80
C ALA A 266 11.19 10.09 13.66
N ASP A 267 10.69 11.16 13.07
CA ASP A 267 9.67 12.06 13.61
C ASP A 267 8.27 11.77 13.08
N ARG A 268 8.18 10.91 12.07
CA ARG A 268 6.96 10.33 11.52
C ARG A 268 7.24 8.90 11.09
N ILE A 269 6.31 7.99 11.34
CA ILE A 269 6.37 6.61 10.87
C ILE A 269 5.07 6.28 10.17
N ILE A 270 5.15 5.77 8.94
CA ILE A 270 4.00 5.28 8.19
C ILE A 270 3.87 3.76 8.30
N ALA A 271 2.64 3.29 8.21
CA ALA A 271 2.37 1.86 8.18
C ALA A 271 1.04 1.56 7.47
N ALA A 272 0.83 0.30 7.12
CA ALA A 272 -0.45 -0.15 6.59
C ALA A 272 -0.76 -1.57 7.07
N THR A 273 -2.05 -1.90 7.15
CA THR A 273 -2.52 -3.29 7.32
C THR A 273 -3.90 -3.44 6.71
N ASP A 274 -4.25 -4.64 6.33
CA ASP A 274 -5.57 -4.96 5.79
C ASP A 274 -6.65 -4.81 6.86
N VAL A 275 -7.80 -4.25 6.48
CA VAL A 275 -8.96 -4.09 7.39
C VAL A 275 -9.44 -5.43 7.98
N PRO A 276 -9.43 -6.54 7.23
CA PRO A 276 -9.71 -7.87 7.78
C PRO A 276 -8.66 -8.38 8.78
N ASN A 277 -7.41 -7.88 8.75
CA ASN A 277 -6.35 -8.28 9.68
C ASN A 277 -6.57 -7.63 11.06
N LYS A 278 -7.63 -8.06 11.75
CA LYS A 278 -8.02 -7.51 13.06
C LYS A 278 -6.93 -7.58 14.12
N PRO A 279 -6.13 -8.67 14.22
CA PRO A 279 -5.04 -8.74 15.20
C PRO A 279 -4.00 -7.63 14.99
N MET A 280 -3.60 -7.38 13.74
CA MET A 280 -2.62 -6.33 13.43
C MET A 280 -3.20 -4.93 13.65
N ALA A 281 -4.44 -4.70 13.23
CA ALA A 281 -5.14 -3.43 13.47
C ALA A 281 -5.26 -3.12 14.98
N ALA A 282 -5.53 -4.13 15.82
CA ALA A 282 -5.56 -3.98 17.27
C ALA A 282 -4.16 -3.68 17.86
N ALA A 283 -3.09 -4.26 17.28
CA ALA A 283 -1.71 -3.94 17.68
C ALA A 283 -1.36 -2.49 17.37
N PHE A 284 -1.70 -1.99 16.18
CA PHE A 284 -1.52 -0.57 15.81
C PHE A 284 -2.30 0.38 16.73
N ALA A 285 -3.57 0.09 16.99
CA ALA A 285 -4.40 0.92 17.90
C ALA A 285 -3.78 0.97 19.30
N ARG A 286 -3.32 -0.18 19.84
CA ARG A 286 -2.67 -0.26 21.16
C ARG A 286 -1.35 0.50 21.20
N ALA A 287 -0.59 0.51 20.09
CA ALA A 287 0.68 1.22 19.96
C ALA A 287 0.52 2.73 19.66
N GLY A 288 -0.71 3.25 19.65
CA GLY A 288 -0.97 4.67 19.44
C GLY A 288 -0.87 5.13 17.97
N TYR A 289 -1.02 4.24 17.01
CA TYR A 289 -1.01 4.59 15.59
C TYR A 289 -2.42 5.00 15.11
N PRO A 290 -2.69 6.28 14.81
CA PRO A 290 -3.97 6.70 14.26
C PRO A 290 -4.12 6.26 12.81
N VAL A 291 -5.33 5.86 12.42
CA VAL A 291 -5.70 5.68 11.02
C VAL A 291 -5.88 7.06 10.37
N VAL A 292 -5.08 7.36 9.37
CA VAL A 292 -5.14 8.65 8.65
C VAL A 292 -5.78 8.54 7.28
N GLN A 293 -5.85 7.34 6.73
CA GLN A 293 -6.40 7.08 5.41
C GLN A 293 -6.86 5.62 5.31
N HIS A 294 -7.86 5.37 4.48
CA HIS A 294 -8.14 4.04 3.95
C HIS A 294 -7.60 3.94 2.52
N ARG A 295 -7.34 2.74 2.05
CA ARG A 295 -7.04 2.47 0.65
C ARG A 295 -7.79 1.22 0.22
N ILE A 296 -8.48 1.30 -0.92
CA ILE A 296 -9.08 0.13 -1.56
C ILE A 296 -8.18 -0.28 -2.71
N ASP A 297 -7.78 -1.55 -2.72
CA ASP A 297 -6.98 -2.14 -3.78
C ASP A 297 -7.89 -3.06 -4.64
N LEU A 298 -7.89 -2.82 -5.96
CA LEU A 298 -8.52 -3.66 -6.97
C LEU A 298 -7.42 -4.21 -7.90
N VAL A 299 -7.58 -5.47 -8.35
CA VAL A 299 -6.58 -6.24 -9.12
C VAL A 299 -7.17 -6.82 -10.38
#